data_9b0bc31c1fdb521c3cc1a070d5665d6d
#
_entry.id   9b0bc31c1fdb521c3cc1a070d5665d6d
#
_cell.length_a   1.000
_cell.length_b   1.000
_cell.length_c   1.000
_cell.angle_alpha   90.00
_cell.angle_beta   90.00
_cell.angle_gamma   90.00
#
_symmetry.space_group_name_H-M   'P 1'
#
loop_
_entity.id
_entity.type
_entity.pdbx_description
1 polymer ?
#
loop_
_entity_poly.entity_id
_entity_poly.type
_entity_poly.pdbx_seq_one_letter_code
_entity_poly.pdbx_strand_id
1 'polypeptide(L)'
;MAMQTTSSNTSGEPMLEMNMTPLIDVLLVLIIMFIITIPPQTHAVKLDLPQNDPNPIPPPVDPIKNKVVITQAGAILWNGTPVNMVQLRQYLDVTQQMDPVPELHLQPEADARYELVDEVLAVTKEANVTKMGFVGNENYMTAF
;
A
#
# COMPACT_ATOMS: atom_id res chain seq x y z
N MET A 1 58.16 -50.87 45.86
CA MET A 1 57.97 -50.27 44.54
C MET A 1 56.47 -50.14 44.30
N ALA A 2 55.98 -49.00 44.56
CA ALA A 2 54.53 -48.71 44.36
C ALA A 2 54.28 -48.22 42.94
N MET A 3 53.51 -48.99 42.20
CA MET A 3 53.14 -48.70 40.86
C MET A 3 51.83 -47.84 40.92
N GLN A 4 51.97 -46.58 40.64
CA GLN A 4 50.87 -45.64 40.65
C GLN A 4 50.18 -45.76 39.32
N THR A 5 49.00 -46.40 39.33
CA THR A 5 48.09 -46.38 38.18
C THR A 5 47.36 -45.06 38.19
N THR A 6 47.76 -44.18 37.32
CA THR A 6 46.95 -42.99 37.01
C THR A 6 45.68 -43.42 36.31
N SER A 7 44.60 -43.44 37.05
CA SER A 7 43.28 -43.56 36.50
C SER A 7 42.97 -42.26 35.68
N SER A 8 43.12 -42.34 34.38
CA SER A 8 42.60 -41.32 33.48
C SER A 8 41.09 -41.46 33.49
N ASN A 9 40.48 -40.66 34.32
CA ASN A 9 39.05 -40.51 34.35
C ASN A 9 38.65 -39.72 33.09
N THR A 10 38.60 -40.41 31.97
CA THR A 10 37.94 -39.90 30.79
C THR A 10 36.47 -40.04 31.03
N SER A 11 35.93 -39.15 31.86
CA SER A 11 34.52 -38.86 31.84
C SER A 11 34.21 -38.29 30.45
N GLY A 12 33.71 -39.17 29.59
CA GLY A 12 33.18 -38.77 28.30
C GLY A 12 31.96 -37.90 28.51
N GLU A 13 32.19 -36.68 28.88
CA GLU A 13 31.14 -35.71 28.73
C GLU A 13 30.83 -35.59 27.24
N PRO A 14 29.58 -35.86 26.84
CA PRO A 14 29.23 -35.64 25.45
C PRO A 14 29.51 -34.18 25.14
N MET A 15 30.38 -33.98 24.16
CA MET A 15 30.67 -32.63 23.64
C MET A 15 29.39 -32.04 23.08
N LEU A 16 28.59 -31.42 23.96
CA LEU A 16 27.38 -30.70 23.61
C LEU A 16 27.67 -29.27 23.08
N GLU A 17 28.93 -29.04 22.74
CA GLU A 17 29.28 -27.84 22.00
C GLU A 17 28.81 -28.02 20.54
N MET A 18 27.52 -27.84 20.36
CA MET A 18 26.99 -27.64 19.01
C MET A 18 27.61 -26.36 18.46
N ASN A 19 28.44 -26.51 17.44
CA ASN A 19 28.93 -25.36 16.71
C ASN A 19 27.72 -24.70 16.04
N MET A 20 27.26 -23.57 16.59
CA MET A 20 26.09 -22.83 16.12
C MET A 20 26.34 -22.18 14.78
N THR A 21 27.55 -22.09 14.30
CA THR A 21 27.94 -21.42 13.07
C THR A 21 27.23 -21.98 11.84
N PRO A 22 27.12 -23.31 11.59
CA PRO A 22 26.37 -23.83 10.44
C PRO A 22 24.86 -23.55 10.53
N LEU A 23 24.28 -23.54 11.72
CA LEU A 23 22.87 -23.24 11.92
C LEU A 23 22.55 -21.77 11.63
N ILE A 24 23.41 -20.86 12.07
CA ILE A 24 23.29 -19.43 11.82
C ILE A 24 23.43 -19.15 10.33
N ASP A 25 24.32 -19.78 9.64
CA ASP A 25 24.53 -19.64 8.20
C ASP A 25 23.30 -20.06 7.40
N VAL A 26 22.72 -21.21 7.73
CA VAL A 26 21.47 -21.67 7.11
C VAL A 26 20.33 -20.72 7.38
N LEU A 27 20.18 -20.22 8.61
CA LEU A 27 19.15 -19.22 8.95
C LEU A 27 19.36 -17.93 8.19
N LEU A 28 20.58 -17.45 8.07
CA LEU A 28 20.90 -16.22 7.36
C LEU A 28 20.58 -16.35 5.87
N VAL A 29 20.94 -17.46 5.25
CA VAL A 29 20.61 -17.74 3.84
C VAL A 29 19.10 -17.80 3.62
N LEU A 30 18.36 -18.45 4.52
CA LEU A 30 16.90 -18.51 4.45
C LEU A 30 16.25 -17.13 4.56
N ILE A 31 16.73 -16.30 5.48
CA ILE A 31 16.22 -14.91 5.64
C ILE A 31 16.48 -14.09 4.38
N ILE A 32 17.67 -14.19 3.80
CA ILE A 32 18.00 -13.50 2.55
C ILE A 32 17.09 -13.98 1.42
N MET A 33 16.87 -15.28 1.30
CA MET A 33 15.96 -15.82 0.29
C MET A 33 14.52 -15.32 0.50
N PHE A 34 14.03 -15.25 1.72
CA PHE A 34 12.71 -14.71 2.01
C PHE A 34 12.59 -13.22 1.63
N ILE A 35 13.61 -12.42 1.93
CA ILE A 35 13.61 -10.99 1.58
C ILE A 35 13.60 -10.79 0.06
N ILE A 36 14.31 -11.62 -0.70
CA ILE A 36 14.35 -11.54 -2.17
C ILE A 36 13.06 -12.07 -2.79
N THR A 37 12.43 -13.09 -2.20
CA THR A 37 11.24 -13.74 -2.76
C THR A 37 9.94 -13.01 -2.42
N ILE A 38 9.92 -12.14 -1.40
CA ILE A 38 8.77 -11.27 -1.16
C ILE A 38 8.78 -10.19 -2.24
N PRO A 39 7.93 -10.30 -3.27
CA PRO A 39 7.86 -9.23 -4.26
C PRO A 39 7.40 -7.97 -3.52
N PRO A 40 8.12 -6.85 -3.68
CA PRO A 40 7.62 -5.59 -3.17
C PRO A 40 6.24 -5.40 -3.78
N GLN A 41 5.23 -5.30 -2.94
CA GLN A 41 3.87 -4.97 -3.36
C GLN A 41 3.93 -3.54 -3.89
N THR A 42 4.42 -3.40 -5.10
CA THR A 42 4.25 -2.17 -5.83
C THR A 42 2.76 -2.09 -6.13
N HIS A 43 2.06 -1.32 -5.34
CA HIS A 43 0.77 -0.81 -5.74
C HIS A 43 1.03 0.10 -6.94
N ALA A 44 1.31 -0.54 -8.07
CA ALA A 44 1.36 0.16 -9.34
C ALA A 44 -0.08 0.57 -9.66
N VAL A 45 -0.46 1.72 -9.18
CA VAL A 45 -1.59 2.42 -9.77
C VAL A 45 -1.16 2.65 -11.21
N LYS A 46 -1.78 1.94 -12.14
CA LYS A 46 -1.63 2.25 -13.55
C LYS A 46 -2.21 3.63 -13.76
N LEU A 47 -1.34 4.61 -13.69
CA LEU A 47 -1.66 5.96 -14.12
C LEU A 47 -1.55 5.91 -15.65
N ASP A 48 -2.66 5.81 -16.34
CA ASP A 48 -2.70 6.04 -17.77
C ASP A 48 -2.43 7.53 -17.98
N LEU A 49 -1.16 7.84 -18.21
CA LEU A 49 -0.80 9.18 -18.67
C LEU A 49 -1.42 9.35 -20.07
N PRO A 50 -2.13 10.44 -20.31
CA PRO A 50 -2.59 10.76 -21.64
C PRO A 50 -1.39 10.87 -22.56
N GLN A 51 -1.28 9.94 -23.49
CA GLN A 51 -0.29 10.04 -24.57
C GLN A 51 -0.79 11.12 -25.52
N ASN A 52 0.06 12.10 -25.76
CA ASN A 52 -0.18 13.07 -26.82
C ASN A 52 -0.08 12.35 -28.18
N ASP A 53 -1.15 11.70 -28.59
CA ASP A 53 -1.26 11.20 -29.96
C ASP A 53 -1.41 12.40 -30.91
N PRO A 54 -0.53 12.50 -31.92
CA PRO A 54 -0.59 13.59 -32.88
C PRO A 54 -1.80 13.54 -33.82
N ASN A 55 -2.69 12.59 -33.65
CA ASN A 55 -3.91 12.47 -34.43
C ASN A 55 -5.07 13.05 -33.62
N PRO A 56 -5.73 14.14 -34.06
CA PRO A 56 -6.87 14.69 -33.35
C PRO A 56 -8.06 13.73 -33.45
N ILE A 57 -8.12 12.79 -32.54
CA ILE A 57 -9.33 12.06 -32.23
C ILE A 57 -10.34 13.10 -31.75
N PRO A 58 -11.60 13.07 -32.20
CA PRO A 58 -12.62 14.01 -31.75
C PRO A 58 -12.60 14.06 -30.21
N PRO A 59 -12.76 15.24 -29.61
CA PRO A 59 -12.57 15.40 -28.17
C PRO A 59 -13.34 14.30 -27.46
N PRO A 60 -12.68 13.49 -26.62
CA PRO A 60 -13.38 12.49 -25.84
C PRO A 60 -14.43 13.23 -25.05
N VAL A 61 -15.66 12.74 -25.14
CA VAL A 61 -16.74 13.19 -24.24
C VAL A 61 -16.13 13.22 -22.84
N ASP A 62 -16.04 14.40 -22.23
CA ASP A 62 -15.41 14.55 -20.93
C ASP A 62 -15.96 13.47 -20.00
N PRO A 63 -15.13 12.53 -19.53
CA PRO A 63 -15.64 11.49 -18.68
C PRO A 63 -16.28 12.13 -17.47
N ILE A 64 -17.45 11.67 -17.10
CA ILE A 64 -18.15 12.15 -15.90
C ILE A 64 -17.18 11.95 -14.73
N LYS A 65 -16.74 13.06 -14.15
CA LYS A 65 -15.77 13.07 -13.06
C LYS A 65 -16.51 13.30 -11.75
N ASN A 66 -16.35 12.40 -10.81
CA ASN A 66 -16.82 12.61 -9.45
C ASN A 66 -15.67 13.06 -8.56
N LYS A 67 -15.93 14.07 -7.75
CA LYS A 67 -14.91 14.66 -6.88
C LYS A 67 -15.25 14.43 -5.41
N VAL A 68 -14.31 13.86 -4.68
CA VAL A 68 -14.37 13.72 -3.23
C VAL A 68 -13.35 14.64 -2.61
N VAL A 69 -13.80 15.61 -1.83
CA VAL A 69 -12.94 16.51 -1.07
C VAL A 69 -13.00 16.12 0.40
N ILE A 70 -11.85 16.00 1.03
CA ILE A 70 -11.74 15.76 2.48
C ILE A 70 -11.22 17.06 3.10
N THR A 71 -12.04 17.68 3.91
CA THR A 71 -11.70 18.96 4.53
C THR A 71 -10.87 18.79 5.80
N GLN A 72 -10.15 19.84 6.18
CA GLN A 72 -9.43 19.92 7.44
C GLN A 72 -10.35 19.68 8.65
N ALA A 73 -11.61 20.11 8.59
CA ALA A 73 -12.60 19.90 9.64
C ALA A 73 -13.06 18.44 9.78
N GLY A 74 -12.62 17.55 8.89
CA GLY A 74 -13.04 16.15 8.89
C GLY A 74 -14.37 15.89 8.18
N ALA A 75 -14.83 16.82 7.35
CA ALA A 75 -16.01 16.62 6.52
C ALA A 75 -15.61 16.04 5.16
N ILE A 76 -16.43 15.12 4.66
CA ILE A 76 -16.32 14.54 3.33
C ILE A 76 -17.34 15.18 2.43
N LEU A 77 -16.90 15.73 1.31
CA LEU A 77 -17.79 16.36 0.33
C LEU A 77 -17.77 15.54 -0.97
N TRP A 78 -18.94 15.11 -1.39
CA TRP A 78 -19.17 14.51 -2.69
C TRP A 78 -19.71 15.54 -3.67
N ASN A 79 -18.93 15.90 -4.66
CA ASN A 79 -19.28 16.95 -5.64
C ASN A 79 -19.74 18.27 -4.98
N GLY A 80 -19.16 18.62 -3.82
CA GLY A 80 -19.52 19.79 -3.04
C GLY A 80 -20.61 19.60 -1.99
N THR A 81 -21.24 18.42 -1.94
CA THR A 81 -22.27 18.11 -0.94
C THR A 81 -21.67 17.33 0.22
N PRO A 82 -21.88 17.73 1.49
CA PRO A 82 -21.38 16.97 2.63
C PRO A 82 -22.08 15.62 2.74
N VAL A 83 -21.29 14.57 2.87
CA VAL A 83 -21.75 13.17 2.97
C VAL A 83 -21.04 12.46 4.11
N ASN A 84 -21.70 11.43 4.64
CA ASN A 84 -21.06 10.53 5.59
C ASN A 84 -20.45 9.30 4.88
N MET A 85 -19.70 8.47 5.60
CA MET A 85 -19.05 7.26 5.05
C MET A 85 -20.05 6.30 4.40
N VAL A 86 -21.24 6.13 4.99
CA VAL A 86 -22.26 5.21 4.48
C VAL A 86 -22.84 5.73 3.15
N GLN A 87 -23.11 7.02 3.08
CA GLN A 87 -23.59 7.67 1.85
C GLN A 87 -22.51 7.65 0.76
N LEU A 88 -21.26 7.91 1.14
CA LEU A 88 -20.12 7.81 0.22
C LEU A 88 -20.07 6.41 -0.42
N ARG A 89 -20.20 5.36 0.40
CA ARG A 89 -20.21 3.98 -0.09
C ARG A 89 -21.35 3.74 -1.08
N GLN A 90 -22.55 4.18 -0.76
CA GLN A 90 -23.70 4.03 -1.65
C GLN A 90 -23.50 4.75 -2.98
N TYR A 91 -22.95 5.97 -2.97
CA TYR A 91 -22.65 6.70 -4.20
C TYR A 91 -21.58 6.03 -5.03
N LEU A 92 -20.55 5.47 -4.39
CA LEU A 92 -19.52 4.72 -5.08
C LEU A 92 -20.07 3.45 -5.74
N ASP A 93 -20.92 2.69 -5.04
CA ASP A 93 -21.55 1.48 -5.59
C ASP A 93 -22.44 1.80 -6.80
N VAL A 94 -23.19 2.90 -6.74
CA VAL A 94 -24.01 3.37 -7.86
C VAL A 94 -23.13 3.79 -9.05
N THR A 95 -22.04 4.50 -8.81
CA THR A 95 -21.16 4.95 -9.88
C THR A 95 -20.43 3.81 -10.59
N GLN A 96 -20.14 2.71 -9.88
CA GLN A 96 -19.54 1.52 -10.49
C GLN A 96 -20.50 0.75 -11.40
N GLN A 97 -21.81 0.96 -11.26
CA GLN A 97 -22.84 0.36 -12.12
C GLN A 97 -23.14 1.19 -13.37
N MET A 98 -22.56 2.39 -13.46
CA MET A 98 -22.74 3.28 -14.62
C MET A 98 -21.81 2.86 -15.77
N ASP A 99 -22.30 2.99 -17.00
CA ASP A 99 -21.47 2.79 -18.20
C ASP A 99 -21.52 4.06 -19.08
N PRO A 100 -20.39 4.75 -19.29
CA PRO A 100 -19.03 4.48 -18.80
C PRO A 100 -18.85 4.79 -17.31
N VAL A 101 -17.98 4.00 -16.67
CA VAL A 101 -17.64 4.19 -15.27
C VAL A 101 -16.96 5.54 -15.08
N PRO A 102 -17.49 6.45 -14.24
CA PRO A 102 -16.92 7.77 -14.03
C PRO A 102 -15.59 7.68 -13.26
N GLU A 103 -14.70 8.65 -13.51
CA GLU A 103 -13.46 8.78 -12.76
C GLU A 103 -13.72 9.41 -11.39
N LEU A 104 -13.08 8.86 -10.36
CA LEU A 104 -13.12 9.40 -9.01
C LEU A 104 -11.87 10.24 -8.74
N HIS A 105 -12.07 11.53 -8.50
CA HIS A 105 -11.01 12.45 -8.11
C HIS A 105 -11.04 12.66 -6.61
N LEU A 106 -10.01 12.21 -5.92
CA LEU A 106 -9.83 12.39 -4.49
C LEU A 106 -8.96 13.62 -4.23
N GLN A 107 -9.48 14.60 -3.53
CA GLN A 107 -8.75 15.81 -3.15
C GLN A 107 -8.79 16.00 -1.63
N PRO A 108 -7.82 15.46 -0.90
CA PRO A 108 -7.63 15.83 0.48
C PRO A 108 -7.05 17.24 0.59
N GLU A 109 -7.55 18.04 1.53
CA GLU A 109 -6.92 19.31 1.89
C GLU A 109 -5.58 19.06 2.60
N ALA A 110 -4.69 20.05 2.56
CA ALA A 110 -3.33 19.95 3.11
C ALA A 110 -3.29 19.48 4.57
N ASP A 111 -4.19 20.01 5.37
CA ASP A 111 -4.27 19.75 6.79
C ASP A 111 -5.37 18.73 7.14
N ALA A 112 -5.86 17.98 6.14
CA ALA A 112 -6.84 16.91 6.37
C ALA A 112 -6.22 15.81 7.25
N ARG A 113 -7.04 15.26 8.15
CA ARG A 113 -6.60 14.17 9.03
C ARG A 113 -6.31 12.93 8.19
N TYR A 114 -5.10 12.42 8.32
CA TYR A 114 -4.64 11.24 7.57
C TYR A 114 -5.49 10.00 7.82
N GLU A 115 -5.96 9.81 9.04
CA GLU A 115 -6.87 8.70 9.40
C GLU A 115 -8.15 8.70 8.55
N LEU A 116 -8.74 9.87 8.37
CA LEU A 116 -9.96 10.00 7.56
C LEU A 116 -9.71 9.76 6.08
N VAL A 117 -8.55 10.18 5.58
CA VAL A 117 -8.14 9.90 4.20
C VAL A 117 -7.98 8.40 3.98
N ASP A 118 -7.38 7.71 4.93
CA ASP A 118 -7.19 6.26 4.89
C ASP A 118 -8.54 5.51 4.94
N GLU A 119 -9.46 5.93 5.78
CA GLU A 119 -10.82 5.38 5.84
C GLU A 119 -11.57 5.56 4.50
N VAL A 120 -11.48 6.74 3.90
CA VAL A 120 -12.08 7.00 2.58
C VAL A 120 -11.44 6.11 1.52
N LEU A 121 -10.12 5.96 1.54
CA LEU A 121 -9.41 5.05 0.63
C LEU A 121 -9.82 3.60 0.83
N ALA A 122 -10.00 3.15 2.06
CA ALA A 122 -10.49 1.80 2.35
C ALA A 122 -11.87 1.58 1.74
N VAL A 123 -12.80 2.51 1.92
CA VAL A 123 -14.16 2.44 1.35
C VAL A 123 -14.13 2.45 -0.18
N THR A 124 -13.28 3.26 -0.80
CA THR A 124 -13.14 3.27 -2.27
C THR A 124 -12.57 1.96 -2.80
N LYS A 125 -11.65 1.35 -2.07
CA LYS A 125 -11.06 0.07 -2.40
C LYS A 125 -12.07 -1.08 -2.28
N GLU A 126 -12.87 -1.08 -1.23
CA GLU A 126 -13.97 -2.03 -1.03
C GLU A 126 -15.06 -1.90 -2.10
N ALA A 127 -15.33 -0.70 -2.60
CA ALA A 127 -16.25 -0.45 -3.71
C ALA A 127 -15.67 -0.83 -5.08
N ASN A 128 -14.45 -1.38 -5.15
CA ASN A 128 -13.75 -1.74 -6.38
C ASN A 128 -13.62 -0.59 -7.40
N VAL A 129 -13.37 0.62 -6.92
CA VAL A 129 -13.14 1.77 -7.79
C VAL A 129 -11.80 1.60 -8.51
N THR A 130 -11.84 1.34 -9.81
CA THR A 130 -10.65 1.11 -10.64
C THR A 130 -10.07 2.39 -11.22
N LYS A 131 -10.92 3.39 -11.48
CA LYS A 131 -10.53 4.68 -12.05
C LYS A 131 -10.53 5.74 -10.96
N MET A 132 -9.41 5.89 -10.26
CA MET A 132 -9.24 6.87 -9.19
C MET A 132 -7.96 7.65 -9.39
N GLY A 133 -8.00 8.95 -9.16
CA GLY A 133 -6.84 9.83 -9.18
C GLY A 133 -6.84 10.78 -7.99
N PHE A 134 -5.64 11.14 -7.52
CA PHE A 134 -5.47 12.21 -6.55
C PHE A 134 -5.32 13.54 -7.27
N VAL A 135 -6.06 14.54 -6.81
CA VAL A 135 -6.03 15.91 -7.34
C VAL A 135 -5.60 16.86 -6.24
N GLY A 136 -4.88 17.92 -6.59
CA GLY A 136 -4.45 18.93 -5.62
C GLY A 136 -3.01 18.78 -5.14
N ASN A 137 -2.28 17.77 -5.59
CA ASN A 137 -0.84 17.65 -5.31
C ASN A 137 0.01 18.72 -6.02
N GLU A 138 -0.56 19.42 -6.99
CA GLU A 138 0.14 20.46 -7.74
C GLU A 138 0.59 21.63 -6.86
N ASN A 139 -0.18 21.93 -5.81
CA ASN A 139 0.16 22.99 -4.86
C ASN A 139 1.36 22.66 -3.97
N TYR A 140 1.76 21.39 -3.90
CA TYR A 140 2.91 20.95 -3.09
C TYR A 140 4.20 20.84 -3.90
N MET A 141 4.13 20.80 -5.22
CA MET A 141 5.30 20.73 -6.09
C MET A 141 6.12 22.02 -6.07
N THR A 142 5.54 23.12 -5.65
CA THR A 142 6.22 24.44 -5.54
C THR A 142 6.78 24.73 -4.15
N ALA A 143 6.59 23.84 -3.18
CA ALA A 143 7.04 24.04 -1.80
C ALA A 143 8.46 23.48 -1.51
N PHE A 144 9.13 22.93 -2.51
CA PHE A 144 10.50 22.41 -2.39
C PHE A 144 11.46 23.13 -3.34
#